data_3a367e01c5d734375d374333ab5aac96
#
_entry.id   3a367e01c5d734375d374333ab5aac96
#
_cell.length_a   1.000
_cell.length_b   1.000
_cell.length_c   1.000
_cell.angle_alpha   90.00
_cell.angle_beta   90.00
_cell.angle_gamma   90.00
#
_symmetry.space_group_name_H-M   'P 1'
#
loop_
_entity.id
_entity.type
_entity.pdbx_description
1 polymer ?
#
loop_
_entity_poly.entity_id
_entity_poly.type
_entity_poly.pdbx_seq_one_letter_code
_entity_poly.pdbx_strand_id
1 'polypeptide(L)'
;ADSHNHNDTGSVTLYKNGHPILVDIGVETYTQKTFSPRRYEIWTMQSGYHNLPAICGTDQKDGEEYRAGNVVTELTGTEPSISMELSAAYPDAGAIVPGLTYSRKVTLKKPSNTVVLEDHTNAQDVILNFITYEKPVFLSDGKLSIGEASASFEEADLLAIETLPITDARLKTAWDHDLYRIRLKMSGTDFQFTIK
;
A
#
# COMPACT_ATOMS: atom_id res chain seq x y z
N ALA A 1 -21.43 2.23 1.06
CA ALA A 1 -20.27 1.35 0.86
C ALA A 1 -20.74 -0.05 0.50
N ASP A 2 -20.04 -0.72 -0.41
CA ASP A 2 -20.33 -2.11 -0.77
C ASP A 2 -19.96 -3.04 0.38
N SER A 3 -20.73 -4.14 0.55
CA SER A 3 -20.47 -5.16 1.58
C SER A 3 -19.16 -5.92 1.38
N HIS A 4 -18.44 -5.69 0.30
CA HIS A 4 -17.14 -6.30 -0.03
C HIS A 4 -15.97 -5.32 0.00
N ASN A 5 -16.20 -4.06 0.38
CA ASN A 5 -15.19 -3.01 0.38
C ASN A 5 -14.12 -3.21 1.46
N HIS A 6 -12.87 -2.86 1.13
CA HIS A 6 -11.75 -2.69 2.07
C HIS A 6 -11.38 -1.21 2.16
N ASN A 7 -10.61 -0.83 3.17
CA ASN A 7 -9.98 0.49 3.23
C ASN A 7 -8.64 0.42 2.46
N ASP A 8 -8.72 0.36 1.14
CA ASP A 8 -7.61 0.06 0.24
C ASP A 8 -7.45 1.07 -0.92
N THR A 9 -8.09 2.24 -0.80
CA THR A 9 -8.06 3.29 -1.82
C THR A 9 -6.62 3.71 -2.15
N GLY A 10 -6.19 3.52 -3.40
CA GLY A 10 -4.83 3.83 -3.86
C GLY A 10 -3.80 2.72 -3.61
N SER A 11 -4.21 1.55 -3.11
CA SER A 11 -3.34 0.38 -3.02
C SER A 11 -2.93 -0.12 -4.41
N VAL A 12 -1.75 -0.71 -4.51
CA VAL A 12 -1.13 -1.19 -5.76
C VAL A 12 -0.70 -2.63 -5.59
N THR A 13 -1.07 -3.50 -6.52
CA THR A 13 -0.52 -4.85 -6.61
C THR A 13 0.46 -4.93 -7.79
N LEU A 14 1.51 -5.72 -7.65
CA LEU A 14 2.54 -5.86 -8.67
C LEU A 14 2.95 -7.32 -8.81
N TYR A 15 2.98 -7.77 -10.07
CA TYR A 15 3.49 -9.08 -10.45
C TYR A 15 4.65 -8.91 -11.43
N LYS A 16 5.67 -9.75 -11.30
CA LYS A 16 6.80 -9.84 -12.23
C LYS A 16 6.90 -11.27 -12.77
N ASN A 17 6.87 -11.43 -14.09
CA ASN A 17 6.92 -12.75 -14.74
C ASN A 17 5.87 -13.75 -14.23
N GLY A 18 4.71 -13.26 -13.80
CA GLY A 18 3.65 -14.08 -13.19
C GLY A 18 3.82 -14.35 -11.69
N HIS A 19 4.92 -13.93 -11.07
CA HIS A 19 5.17 -14.06 -9.63
C HIS A 19 4.71 -12.81 -8.88
N PRO A 20 3.96 -12.96 -7.76
CA PRO A 20 3.50 -11.83 -6.96
C PRO A 20 4.67 -11.16 -6.23
N ILE A 21 4.76 -9.85 -6.31
CA ILE A 21 5.79 -9.03 -5.61
C ILE A 21 5.13 -8.20 -4.52
N LEU A 22 4.24 -7.24 -4.90
CA LEU A 22 3.36 -6.55 -3.98
C LEU A 22 1.96 -7.14 -4.11
N VAL A 23 1.37 -7.52 -2.99
CA VAL A 23 0.11 -8.25 -2.99
C VAL A 23 -0.98 -7.53 -2.20
N ASP A 24 -2.22 -7.88 -2.49
CA ASP A 24 -3.37 -7.69 -1.61
C ASP A 24 -3.59 -8.98 -0.83
N ILE A 25 -3.73 -8.90 0.49
CA ILE A 25 -3.87 -10.08 1.36
C ILE A 25 -5.14 -10.85 1.03
N GLY A 26 -6.17 -10.13 0.59
CA GLY A 26 -7.50 -10.67 0.36
C GLY A 26 -8.36 -10.68 1.63
N VAL A 27 -9.33 -11.58 1.67
CA VAL A 27 -10.35 -11.60 2.72
C VAL A 27 -10.34 -12.93 3.46
N GLU A 28 -10.43 -12.86 4.80
CA GLU A 28 -10.61 -14.02 5.67
C GLU A 28 -11.96 -14.71 5.44
N THR A 29 -12.13 -15.87 6.01
CA THR A 29 -13.42 -16.60 6.06
C THR A 29 -14.52 -15.66 6.58
N TYR A 30 -15.60 -15.55 5.84
CA TYR A 30 -16.72 -14.68 6.20
C TYR A 30 -17.37 -15.09 7.50
N THR A 31 -17.61 -14.11 8.34
CA THR A 31 -18.31 -14.24 9.63
C THR A 31 -19.42 -13.19 9.73
N GLN A 32 -20.21 -13.22 10.80
CA GLN A 32 -21.17 -12.13 11.06
C GLN A 32 -20.49 -10.75 11.16
N LYS A 33 -19.25 -10.69 11.65
CA LYS A 33 -18.46 -9.47 11.74
C LYS A 33 -18.21 -8.87 10.36
N THR A 34 -17.96 -9.70 9.36
CA THR A 34 -17.68 -9.28 7.97
C THR A 34 -18.81 -8.42 7.37
N PHE A 35 -20.05 -8.67 7.75
CA PHE A 35 -21.26 -7.98 7.26
C PHE A 35 -21.88 -7.04 8.30
N SER A 36 -21.13 -6.60 9.27
CA SER A 36 -21.55 -5.70 10.33
C SER A 36 -20.77 -4.38 10.30
N PRO A 37 -21.19 -3.36 11.07
CA PRO A 37 -20.40 -2.12 11.25
C PRO A 37 -18.99 -2.38 11.83
N ARG A 38 -18.74 -3.57 12.37
CA ARG A 38 -17.43 -3.97 12.91
C ARG A 38 -16.50 -4.59 11.85
N ARG A 39 -16.86 -4.53 10.55
CA ARG A 39 -16.08 -5.05 9.43
C ARG A 39 -14.62 -4.59 9.47
N TYR A 40 -14.40 -3.32 9.66
CA TYR A 40 -13.07 -2.69 9.63
C TYR A 40 -12.24 -2.89 10.91
N GLU A 41 -12.74 -3.69 11.86
CA GLU A 41 -11.92 -4.27 12.92
C GLU A 41 -11.21 -5.57 12.46
N ILE A 42 -11.56 -6.11 11.29
CA ILE A 42 -10.87 -7.25 10.66
C ILE A 42 -9.60 -6.71 10.03
N TRP A 43 -8.47 -7.28 10.39
CA TRP A 43 -7.16 -6.74 10.01
C TRP A 43 -6.96 -6.67 8.48
N THR A 44 -7.45 -7.65 7.72
CA THR A 44 -7.36 -7.64 6.25
C THR A 44 -8.21 -6.56 5.57
N MET A 45 -9.09 -5.88 6.30
CA MET A 45 -9.91 -4.77 5.81
C MET A 45 -9.28 -3.40 6.07
N GLN A 46 -8.23 -3.34 6.89
CA GLN A 46 -7.59 -2.10 7.34
C GLN A 46 -6.50 -1.65 6.39
N SER A 47 -6.39 -0.36 6.13
CA SER A 47 -5.40 0.20 5.20
C SER A 47 -3.95 -0.07 5.60
N GLY A 48 -3.66 -0.22 6.89
CA GLY A 48 -2.35 -0.60 7.38
C GLY A 48 -1.85 -1.99 6.95
N TYR A 49 -2.75 -2.80 6.37
CA TYR A 49 -2.46 -4.12 5.80
C TYR A 49 -2.66 -4.16 4.27
N HIS A 50 -2.60 -2.99 3.64
CA HIS A 50 -2.53 -2.80 2.20
C HIS A 50 -1.26 -2.03 1.84
N ASN A 51 -1.00 -1.82 0.54
CA ASN A 51 0.16 -1.07 0.04
C ASN A 51 -0.11 0.44 0.13
N LEU A 52 -0.25 0.95 1.37
CA LEU A 52 -0.78 2.27 1.70
C LEU A 52 -0.03 2.93 2.87
N PRO A 53 -0.08 4.26 2.96
CA PRO A 53 0.43 4.97 4.12
C PRO A 53 -0.48 4.82 5.35
N ALA A 54 0.12 4.90 6.53
CA ALA A 54 -0.51 5.38 7.75
C ALA A 54 -0.01 6.80 8.00
N ILE A 55 -0.91 7.75 8.20
CA ILE A 55 -0.59 9.19 8.32
C ILE A 55 -0.93 9.64 9.74
N CYS A 56 0.07 10.16 10.48
CA CYS A 56 -0.09 10.55 11.88
C CYS A 56 -0.67 9.42 12.76
N GLY A 57 -0.27 8.17 12.48
CA GLY A 57 -0.76 7.00 13.20
C GLY A 57 -2.21 6.63 12.88
N THR A 58 -2.84 7.21 11.85
CA THR A 58 -4.21 6.91 11.43
C THR A 58 -4.25 6.16 10.11
N ASP A 59 -5.26 5.34 9.95
CA ASP A 59 -5.58 4.57 8.74
C ASP A 59 -6.70 5.24 7.93
N GLN A 60 -6.96 4.73 6.72
CA GLN A 60 -8.12 5.12 5.93
C GLN A 60 -9.41 4.79 6.67
N LYS A 61 -10.44 5.60 6.44
CA LYS A 61 -11.77 5.43 7.00
C LYS A 61 -12.72 4.85 5.96
N ASP A 62 -13.70 4.11 6.42
CA ASP A 62 -14.78 3.58 5.60
C ASP A 62 -15.87 4.63 5.36
N GLY A 63 -16.37 4.71 4.12
CA GLY A 63 -17.42 5.63 3.71
C GLY A 63 -17.26 6.05 2.24
N GLU A 64 -18.35 6.40 1.57
CA GLU A 64 -18.32 6.83 0.16
C GLU A 64 -17.59 8.17 -0.03
N GLU A 65 -17.57 9.00 0.99
CA GLU A 65 -16.86 10.27 1.02
C GLU A 65 -15.33 10.11 1.11
N TYR A 66 -14.85 8.98 1.66
CA TYR A 66 -13.42 8.69 1.87
C TYR A 66 -12.83 7.96 0.67
N ARG A 67 -12.59 8.70 -0.40
CA ARG A 67 -12.19 8.17 -1.70
C ARG A 67 -11.04 8.96 -2.31
N ALA A 68 -10.38 8.38 -3.32
CA ALA A 68 -9.42 9.11 -4.12
C ALA A 68 -10.08 10.24 -4.91
N GLY A 69 -9.41 11.38 -4.94
CA GLY A 69 -9.75 12.52 -5.78
C GLY A 69 -8.75 12.73 -6.90
N ASN A 70 -9.09 13.59 -7.88
CA ASN A 70 -8.20 14.03 -8.95
C ASN A 70 -7.46 12.87 -9.64
N VAL A 71 -8.17 11.76 -9.90
CA VAL A 71 -7.57 10.59 -10.56
C VAL A 71 -7.31 10.91 -12.01
N VAL A 72 -6.03 10.84 -12.41
CA VAL A 72 -5.58 11.06 -13.79
C VAL A 72 -4.82 9.84 -14.27
N THR A 73 -5.15 9.37 -15.48
CA THR A 73 -4.47 8.26 -16.14
C THR A 73 -3.83 8.69 -17.44
N GLU A 74 -2.57 8.33 -17.64
CA GLU A 74 -1.83 8.52 -18.87
C GLU A 74 -1.41 7.13 -19.37
N LEU A 75 -2.22 6.54 -20.27
CA LEU A 75 -2.06 5.15 -20.70
C LEU A 75 -1.25 4.98 -21.99
N THR A 76 -0.76 6.07 -22.56
CA THR A 76 -0.04 6.08 -23.84
C THR A 76 1.48 6.05 -23.65
N GLY A 77 2.19 5.61 -24.71
CA GLY A 77 3.64 5.66 -24.75
C GLY A 77 4.33 4.55 -23.94
N THR A 78 5.55 4.84 -23.55
CA THR A 78 6.48 3.93 -22.88
C THR A 78 6.39 4.00 -21.36
N GLU A 79 5.73 5.02 -20.81
CA GLU A 79 5.62 5.29 -19.37
C GLU A 79 4.15 5.56 -18.96
N PRO A 80 3.23 4.59 -19.14
CA PRO A 80 1.87 4.78 -18.63
C PRO A 80 1.88 5.02 -17.12
N SER A 81 1.01 5.92 -16.67
CA SER A 81 0.92 6.27 -15.25
C SER A 81 -0.52 6.49 -14.80
N ILE A 82 -0.72 6.39 -13.50
CA ILE A 82 -1.91 6.83 -12.78
C ILE A 82 -1.48 7.71 -11.62
N SER A 83 -2.17 8.82 -11.41
CA SER A 83 -1.99 9.67 -10.23
C SER A 83 -3.32 9.95 -9.57
N MET A 84 -3.29 10.20 -8.27
CA MET A 84 -4.49 10.43 -7.46
C MET A 84 -4.16 11.20 -6.20
N GLU A 85 -5.18 11.88 -5.65
CA GLU A 85 -5.16 12.52 -4.33
C GLU A 85 -5.86 11.61 -3.32
N LEU A 86 -5.20 11.30 -2.20
CA LEU A 86 -5.68 10.35 -1.21
C LEU A 86 -6.05 10.97 0.14
N SER A 87 -5.82 12.26 0.36
CA SER A 87 -6.03 12.93 1.65
C SER A 87 -7.46 12.78 2.18
N ALA A 88 -8.46 12.77 1.30
CA ALA A 88 -9.86 12.58 1.69
C ALA A 88 -10.15 11.21 2.34
N ALA A 89 -9.32 10.21 2.05
CA ALA A 89 -9.44 8.88 2.67
C ALA A 89 -8.93 8.84 4.13
N TYR A 90 -8.22 9.90 4.58
CA TYR A 90 -7.59 10.01 5.91
C TYR A 90 -8.16 11.19 6.72
N PRO A 91 -9.47 11.21 7.04
CA PRO A 91 -10.09 12.36 7.72
C PRO A 91 -9.51 12.61 9.12
N ASP A 92 -9.10 11.54 9.82
CA ASP A 92 -8.53 11.66 11.17
C ASP A 92 -7.13 12.30 11.12
N ALA A 93 -6.32 11.97 10.09
CA ALA A 93 -5.06 12.67 9.82
C ALA A 93 -5.30 14.13 9.43
N GLY A 94 -6.36 14.40 8.63
CA GLY A 94 -6.76 15.76 8.27
C GLY A 94 -7.17 16.63 9.47
N ALA A 95 -7.67 16.01 10.55
CA ALA A 95 -7.95 16.70 11.80
C ALA A 95 -6.66 17.07 12.57
N ILE A 96 -5.57 16.31 12.37
CA ILE A 96 -4.24 16.55 12.99
C ILE A 96 -3.44 17.53 12.14
N VAL A 97 -3.48 17.39 10.80
CA VAL A 97 -2.76 18.22 9.82
C VAL A 97 -3.76 19.06 9.04
N PRO A 98 -4.03 20.32 9.43
CA PRO A 98 -4.94 21.19 8.70
C PRO A 98 -4.50 21.37 7.25
N GLY A 99 -5.41 21.14 6.30
CA GLY A 99 -5.10 21.20 4.88
C GLY A 99 -4.21 20.07 4.42
N LEU A 100 -4.36 18.86 5.01
CA LEU A 100 -3.65 17.66 4.60
C LEU A 100 -3.75 17.46 3.08
N THR A 101 -2.60 17.24 2.46
CA THR A 101 -2.45 16.78 1.08
C THR A 101 -1.68 15.46 1.07
N TYR A 102 -2.12 14.53 0.26
CA TYR A 102 -1.39 13.27 0.01
C TYR A 102 -1.67 12.82 -1.41
N SER A 103 -0.72 12.97 -2.30
CA SER A 103 -0.81 12.50 -3.68
C SER A 103 0.07 11.28 -3.90
N ARG A 104 -0.41 10.36 -4.73
CA ARG A 104 0.31 9.18 -5.19
C ARG A 104 0.34 9.14 -6.71
N LYS A 105 1.50 8.82 -7.27
CA LYS A 105 1.66 8.50 -8.68
C LYS A 105 2.34 7.15 -8.84
N VAL A 106 1.82 6.33 -9.76
CA VAL A 106 2.43 5.05 -10.13
C VAL A 106 2.70 5.07 -11.62
N THR A 107 3.95 4.80 -12.00
CA THR A 107 4.43 4.80 -13.38
C THR A 107 5.05 3.46 -13.73
N LEU A 108 4.62 2.85 -14.83
CA LEU A 108 5.30 1.70 -15.43
C LEU A 108 6.27 2.16 -16.52
N LYS A 109 7.56 2.08 -16.27
CA LYS A 109 8.62 2.37 -17.26
C LYS A 109 8.91 1.11 -18.08
N LYS A 110 8.16 0.92 -19.18
CA LYS A 110 8.25 -0.27 -20.06
C LYS A 110 9.67 -0.58 -20.55
N PRO A 111 10.47 0.41 -21.03
CA PRO A 111 11.80 0.12 -21.56
C PRO A 111 12.77 -0.48 -20.54
N SER A 112 12.63 -0.14 -19.27
CA SER A 112 13.46 -0.65 -18.18
C SER A 112 12.80 -1.76 -17.38
N ASN A 113 11.54 -2.09 -17.70
CA ASN A 113 10.70 -3.02 -16.93
C ASN A 113 10.67 -2.66 -15.43
N THR A 114 10.41 -1.38 -15.15
CA THR A 114 10.49 -0.81 -13.81
C THR A 114 9.15 -0.17 -13.45
N VAL A 115 8.69 -0.38 -12.22
CA VAL A 115 7.56 0.36 -11.64
C VAL A 115 8.10 1.35 -10.63
N VAL A 116 7.65 2.60 -10.72
CA VAL A 116 7.98 3.67 -9.79
C VAL A 116 6.68 4.13 -9.12
N LEU A 117 6.66 4.09 -7.80
CA LEU A 117 5.62 4.68 -6.96
C LEU A 117 6.21 5.91 -6.29
N GLU A 118 5.52 7.03 -6.45
CA GLU A 118 5.91 8.33 -5.91
C GLU A 118 4.77 8.85 -5.04
N ASP A 119 5.08 9.21 -3.80
CA ASP A 119 4.14 9.84 -2.88
C ASP A 119 4.65 11.23 -2.50
N HIS A 120 3.72 12.20 -2.39
CA HIS A 120 4.01 13.54 -1.91
C HIS A 120 2.95 13.98 -0.89
N THR A 121 3.38 14.58 0.23
CA THR A 121 2.49 15.00 1.31
C THR A 121 3.04 16.20 2.07
N ASN A 122 2.17 16.95 2.74
CA ASN A 122 2.56 17.96 3.73
C ASN A 122 2.59 17.42 5.18
N ALA A 123 2.25 16.14 5.39
CA ALA A 123 2.35 15.50 6.70
C ALA A 123 3.81 15.13 7.03
N GLN A 124 4.19 15.23 8.31
CA GLN A 124 5.54 14.91 8.79
C GLN A 124 5.65 13.49 9.38
N ASP A 125 4.53 12.87 9.74
CA ASP A 125 4.49 11.54 10.35
C ASP A 125 3.77 10.56 9.42
N VAL A 126 4.51 9.96 8.50
CA VAL A 126 3.99 9.00 7.53
C VAL A 126 4.78 7.71 7.59
N ILE A 127 4.09 6.59 7.73
CA ILE A 127 4.64 5.24 7.62
C ILE A 127 3.99 4.55 6.43
N LEU A 128 4.81 4.17 5.46
CA LEU A 128 4.38 3.43 4.28
C LEU A 128 4.43 1.95 4.56
N ASN A 129 3.35 1.25 4.22
CA ASN A 129 3.26 -0.20 4.31
C ASN A 129 3.28 -0.80 2.91
N PHE A 130 4.06 -1.87 2.72
CA PHE A 130 4.07 -2.67 1.50
C PHE A 130 3.98 -4.14 1.85
N ILE A 131 2.96 -4.80 1.32
CA ILE A 131 2.72 -6.22 1.57
C ILE A 131 3.37 -7.02 0.45
N THR A 132 4.21 -7.97 0.81
CA THR A 132 4.95 -8.78 -0.15
C THR A 132 4.65 -10.26 0.02
N TYR A 133 4.71 -11.00 -1.09
CA TYR A 133 4.57 -12.44 -1.09
C TYR A 133 5.85 -13.09 -0.54
N GLU A 134 7.01 -12.78 -1.15
CA GLU A 134 8.29 -13.26 -0.67
C GLU A 134 8.85 -12.39 0.47
N LYS A 135 9.61 -13.02 1.36
CA LYS A 135 10.28 -12.30 2.46
C LYS A 135 11.29 -11.30 1.91
N PRO A 136 11.12 -10.00 2.17
CA PRO A 136 12.10 -9.02 1.73
C PRO A 136 13.43 -9.17 2.45
N VAL A 137 14.52 -8.98 1.73
CA VAL A 137 15.86 -8.93 2.30
C VAL A 137 16.41 -7.51 2.13
N PHE A 138 16.68 -6.84 3.24
CA PHE A 138 17.34 -5.54 3.22
C PHE A 138 18.83 -5.75 2.91
N LEU A 139 19.30 -5.06 1.90
CA LEU A 139 20.69 -5.19 1.42
C LEU A 139 21.57 -4.07 2.00
N SER A 140 21.33 -2.83 1.63
CA SER A 140 21.98 -1.62 2.13
C SER A 140 21.36 -0.39 1.45
N ASP A 141 21.56 0.79 2.00
CA ASP A 141 21.30 2.08 1.35
C ASP A 141 19.94 2.16 0.63
N GLY A 142 18.87 1.80 1.34
CA GLY A 142 17.52 1.84 0.77
C GLY A 142 17.23 0.77 -0.29
N LYS A 143 18.01 -0.31 -0.36
CA LYS A 143 17.83 -1.40 -1.33
C LYS A 143 17.30 -2.67 -0.68
N LEU A 144 16.36 -3.31 -1.37
CA LEU A 144 15.73 -4.56 -0.99
C LEU A 144 15.78 -5.56 -2.13
N SER A 145 15.78 -6.84 -1.79
CA SER A 145 15.42 -7.94 -2.69
C SER A 145 14.07 -8.50 -2.25
N ILE A 146 13.13 -8.69 -3.17
CA ILE A 146 11.80 -9.25 -2.93
C ILE A 146 11.57 -10.35 -3.98
N GLY A 147 11.86 -11.61 -3.63
CA GLY A 147 11.86 -12.70 -4.60
C GLY A 147 12.77 -12.40 -5.79
N GLU A 148 12.21 -12.41 -7.00
CA GLU A 148 12.92 -12.10 -8.26
C GLU A 148 13.07 -10.60 -8.53
N ALA A 149 12.47 -9.73 -7.72
CA ALA A 149 12.52 -8.30 -7.90
C ALA A 149 13.63 -7.67 -7.05
N SER A 150 14.27 -6.65 -7.61
CA SER A 150 15.06 -5.68 -6.87
C SER A 150 14.21 -4.45 -6.61
N ALA A 151 14.28 -3.91 -5.40
CA ALA A 151 13.57 -2.70 -5.03
C ALA A 151 14.52 -1.71 -4.35
N SER A 152 14.21 -0.43 -4.50
CA SER A 152 14.90 0.64 -3.77
C SER A 152 13.90 1.69 -3.34
N PHE A 153 14.17 2.33 -2.21
CA PHE A 153 13.39 3.46 -1.72
C PHE A 153 14.30 4.65 -1.41
N GLU A 154 13.74 5.84 -1.59
CA GLU A 154 14.40 7.11 -1.32
C GLU A 154 13.53 7.93 -0.37
N GLU A 155 14.16 8.80 0.40
CA GLU A 155 13.53 9.69 1.38
C GLU A 155 12.71 8.94 2.45
N ALA A 156 13.22 7.78 2.89
CA ALA A 156 12.62 7.01 3.98
C ALA A 156 13.65 6.13 4.69
N ASP A 157 13.30 5.72 5.92
CA ASP A 157 14.04 4.76 6.73
C ASP A 157 13.25 3.46 6.88
N LEU A 158 13.94 2.32 6.80
CA LEU A 158 13.34 1.03 7.08
C LEU A 158 13.10 0.88 8.59
N LEU A 159 11.83 0.83 9.00
CA LEU A 159 11.45 0.57 10.39
C LEU A 159 11.43 -0.93 10.71
N ALA A 160 10.79 -1.73 9.85
CA ALA A 160 10.60 -3.16 10.10
C ALA A 160 10.27 -3.92 8.82
N ILE A 161 10.60 -5.21 8.84
CA ILE A 161 10.02 -6.24 7.97
C ILE A 161 9.31 -7.23 8.90
N GLU A 162 7.99 -7.23 8.86
CA GLU A 162 7.15 -8.03 9.75
C GLU A 162 6.61 -9.25 9.01
N THR A 163 6.48 -10.37 9.73
CA THR A 163 5.76 -11.55 9.20
C THR A 163 4.28 -11.41 9.52
N LEU A 164 3.43 -11.62 8.53
CA LEU A 164 1.97 -11.65 8.63
C LEU A 164 1.51 -13.11 8.55
N PRO A 165 1.19 -13.76 9.69
CA PRO A 165 0.81 -15.17 9.71
C PRO A 165 -0.49 -15.42 8.95
N ILE A 166 -0.46 -16.29 7.98
CA ILE A 166 -1.63 -16.72 7.21
C ILE A 166 -2.23 -17.96 7.89
N THR A 167 -3.11 -17.72 8.85
CA THR A 167 -3.75 -18.78 9.65
C THR A 167 -5.16 -19.13 9.22
N ASP A 168 -5.90 -18.17 8.62
CA ASP A 168 -7.27 -18.35 8.15
C ASP A 168 -7.36 -19.35 6.98
N ALA A 169 -8.40 -20.20 7.00
CA ALA A 169 -8.56 -21.27 6.02
C ALA A 169 -8.78 -20.75 4.59
N ARG A 170 -9.48 -19.62 4.43
CA ARG A 170 -9.71 -19.01 3.12
C ARG A 170 -8.45 -18.35 2.58
N LEU A 171 -7.69 -17.64 3.42
CA LEU A 171 -6.43 -17.05 3.01
C LEU A 171 -5.42 -18.13 2.58
N LYS A 172 -5.41 -19.30 3.24
CA LYS A 172 -4.59 -20.45 2.84
C LYS A 172 -4.94 -21.04 1.47
N THR A 173 -6.07 -20.71 0.90
CA THR A 173 -6.38 -21.09 -0.50
C THR A 173 -5.68 -20.20 -1.52
N ALA A 174 -5.29 -18.98 -1.13
CA ALA A 174 -4.59 -18.03 -1.99
C ALA A 174 -3.08 -18.01 -1.72
N TRP A 175 -2.68 -18.22 -0.46
CA TRP A 175 -1.30 -18.11 0.00
C TRP A 175 -0.85 -19.42 0.64
N ASP A 176 0.25 -19.97 0.16
CA ASP A 176 0.83 -21.24 0.63
C ASP A 176 1.80 -21.06 1.81
N HIS A 177 2.14 -19.81 2.12
CA HIS A 177 2.97 -19.43 3.28
C HIS A 177 2.55 -18.06 3.85
N ASP A 178 3.23 -17.63 4.92
CA ASP A 178 3.03 -16.33 5.53
C ASP A 178 3.44 -15.20 4.57
N LEU A 179 2.74 -14.09 4.62
CA LEU A 179 3.09 -12.87 3.90
C LEU A 179 3.98 -11.98 4.76
N TYR A 180 4.49 -10.90 4.15
CA TYR A 180 5.40 -9.99 4.86
C TYR A 180 4.94 -8.54 4.66
N ARG A 181 5.23 -7.69 5.67
CA ARG A 181 4.97 -6.26 5.58
C ARG A 181 6.28 -5.49 5.77
N ILE A 182 6.66 -4.72 4.75
CA ILE A 182 7.71 -3.71 4.84
C ILE A 182 7.07 -2.46 5.43
N ARG A 183 7.72 -1.84 6.42
CA ARG A 183 7.31 -0.56 6.98
C ARG A 183 8.44 0.44 6.82
N LEU A 184 8.17 1.54 6.09
CA LEU A 184 9.11 2.60 5.81
C LEU A 184 8.60 3.90 6.43
N LYS A 185 9.44 4.59 7.20
CA LYS A 185 9.16 5.92 7.73
C LYS A 185 9.66 6.97 6.74
N MET A 186 8.78 7.82 6.22
CA MET A 186 9.20 8.94 5.38
C MET A 186 10.09 9.91 6.17
N SER A 187 11.17 10.36 5.54
CA SER A 187 12.13 11.34 6.12
C SER A 187 11.75 12.79 5.79
N GLY A 188 10.88 13.01 4.82
CA GLY A 188 10.45 14.32 4.34
C GLY A 188 9.03 14.31 3.79
N THR A 189 8.78 15.17 2.81
CA THR A 189 7.48 15.34 2.13
C THR A 189 7.34 14.49 0.88
N ASP A 190 8.42 13.93 0.38
CA ASP A 190 8.51 13.17 -0.84
C ASP A 190 8.99 11.75 -0.53
N PHE A 191 8.54 10.81 -1.32
CA PHE A 191 8.96 9.41 -1.24
C PHE A 191 8.96 8.79 -2.63
N GLN A 192 9.95 7.95 -2.89
CA GLN A 192 9.98 7.14 -4.09
C GLN A 192 10.28 5.68 -3.77
N PHE A 193 9.50 4.77 -4.35
CA PHE A 193 9.74 3.33 -4.33
C PHE A 193 9.84 2.81 -5.75
N THR A 194 10.99 2.27 -6.09
CA THR A 194 11.31 1.76 -7.42
C THR A 194 11.46 0.25 -7.36
N ILE A 195 10.74 -0.49 -8.21
CA ILE A 195 10.76 -1.95 -8.28
C ILE A 195 11.09 -2.37 -9.73
N LYS A 196 12.07 -3.27 -9.85
CA LYS A 196 12.55 -3.80 -11.12
C LYS A 196 12.63 -5.32 -11.12
#